data_d306dd5cf5875f31e67753da62b36f86
#
_entry.id   d306dd5cf5875f31e67753da62b36f86
#
_cell.length_a   1.000
_cell.length_b   1.000
_cell.length_c   1.000
_cell.angle_alpha   90.00
_cell.angle_beta   90.00
_cell.angle_gamma   90.00
#
_symmetry.space_group_name_H-M   'P 1'
#
loop_
_entity.id
_entity.type
_entity.pdbx_description
1 polymer ?
#
loop_
_entity_poly.entity_id
_entity_poly.type
_entity_poly.pdbx_seq_one_letter_code
_entity_poly.pdbx_strand_id
1 'polypeptide(L)'
;RRQRQMCIRDSPYIVHPMEVVAICATLTDDPQVLAAAALHDVMEDCGIGFDELSRRFGVRVAGLVCQESQQYSGDPCQTWNRRKLGTVRRICAGCRATKIIALGDKLSNMRAISRDFIRDGEAMFQKFHQHDKRRHAWYYRSCTAGLKSELGDTPAWQELDELVGQVFDGVESLAPDEQSEGGETGAYAV
;
A
#
# COMPACT_ATOMS: atom_id res chain seq x y z
N ARG A 1 9.48 -18.24 5.04
CA ARG A 1 8.25 -17.43 5.17
C ARG A 1 8.66 -16.14 5.85
N ARG A 2 9.01 -15.11 5.06
CA ARG A 2 9.33 -13.79 5.60
C ARG A 2 7.99 -13.08 5.85
N GLN A 3 7.59 -13.03 7.09
CA GLN A 3 6.51 -12.19 7.56
C GLN A 3 6.84 -10.74 7.19
N ARG A 4 5.99 -10.08 6.40
CA ARG A 4 6.12 -8.64 6.18
C ARG A 4 6.16 -7.96 7.53
N GLN A 5 7.26 -7.24 7.80
CA GLN A 5 7.45 -6.44 9.00
C GLN A 5 6.70 -5.10 8.87
N MET A 6 5.45 -5.13 8.44
CA MET A 6 4.59 -3.97 8.55
C MET A 6 3.54 -4.23 9.61
N CYS A 7 3.74 -3.63 10.77
CA CYS A 7 2.75 -3.23 11.77
C CYS A 7 1.93 -4.32 12.50
N ILE A 8 2.13 -5.63 12.32
CA ILE A 8 1.23 -6.62 12.91
C ILE A 8 2.03 -7.65 13.72
N ARG A 9 2.77 -7.19 14.74
CA ARG A 9 3.43 -8.12 15.67
C ARG A 9 2.47 -8.80 16.64
N ASP A 10 1.28 -8.23 16.83
CA ASP A 10 0.33 -8.66 17.87
C ASP A 10 -0.95 -9.30 17.31
N SER A 11 -1.15 -9.36 15.98
CA SER A 11 -2.32 -10.02 15.37
C SER A 11 -1.94 -10.89 14.17
N PRO A 12 -2.71 -11.97 13.90
CA PRO A 12 -2.51 -12.79 12.70
C PRO A 12 -2.60 -11.96 11.43
N TYR A 13 -1.71 -12.22 10.47
CA TYR A 13 -1.65 -11.48 9.19
C TYR A 13 -3.00 -11.39 8.46
N ILE A 14 -3.86 -12.41 8.59
CA ILE A 14 -5.18 -12.44 7.94
C ILE A 14 -6.07 -11.24 8.33
N VAL A 15 -5.82 -10.61 9.47
CA VAL A 15 -6.60 -9.45 9.93
C VAL A 15 -6.46 -8.28 8.97
N HIS A 16 -5.24 -8.05 8.44
CA HIS A 16 -5.00 -6.96 7.48
C HIS A 16 -5.84 -7.08 6.19
N PRO A 17 -5.77 -8.17 5.39
CA PRO A 17 -6.60 -8.28 4.20
C PRO A 17 -8.11 -8.29 4.51
N MET A 18 -8.55 -8.80 5.66
CA MET A 18 -9.96 -8.68 6.07
C MET A 18 -10.36 -7.23 6.35
N GLU A 19 -9.52 -6.44 7.01
CA GLU A 19 -9.75 -5.02 7.23
C GLU A 19 -9.78 -4.25 5.91
N VAL A 20 -8.85 -4.55 4.98
CA VAL A 20 -8.83 -3.95 3.64
C VAL A 20 -10.14 -4.21 2.90
N VAL A 21 -10.65 -5.46 2.91
CA VAL A 21 -11.96 -5.78 2.32
C VAL A 21 -13.09 -4.99 2.97
N ALA A 22 -13.10 -4.91 4.31
CA ALA A 22 -14.15 -4.18 5.04
C ALA A 22 -14.16 -2.69 4.67
N ILE A 23 -12.99 -2.06 4.54
CA ILE A 23 -12.86 -0.67 4.08
C ILE A 23 -13.35 -0.55 2.64
N CYS A 24 -12.88 -1.41 1.72
CA CYS A 24 -13.29 -1.38 0.31
C CYS A 24 -14.80 -1.57 0.15
N ALA A 25 -15.44 -2.39 0.98
CA ALA A 25 -16.89 -2.63 0.95
C ALA A 25 -17.73 -1.37 1.32
N THR A 26 -17.13 -0.37 1.95
CA THR A 26 -17.78 0.94 2.16
C THR A 26 -17.74 1.83 0.91
N LEU A 27 -16.96 1.47 -0.10
CA LEU A 27 -16.67 2.27 -1.30
C LEU A 27 -17.21 1.65 -2.59
N THR A 28 -17.48 0.34 -2.57
CA THR A 28 -17.98 -0.41 -3.73
C THR A 28 -18.69 -1.70 -3.29
N ASP A 29 -19.66 -2.12 -4.07
CA ASP A 29 -20.34 -3.42 -3.99
C ASP A 29 -19.86 -4.41 -5.06
N ASP A 30 -18.85 -4.02 -5.87
CA ASP A 30 -18.29 -4.88 -6.92
C ASP A 30 -17.51 -6.07 -6.31
N PRO A 31 -18.02 -7.32 -6.44
CA PRO A 31 -17.41 -8.48 -5.80
C PRO A 31 -16.01 -8.79 -6.33
N GLN A 32 -15.67 -8.36 -7.55
CA GLN A 32 -14.33 -8.58 -8.11
C GLN A 32 -13.31 -7.61 -7.53
N VAL A 33 -13.72 -6.38 -7.19
CA VAL A 33 -12.87 -5.43 -6.47
C VAL A 33 -12.64 -5.92 -5.03
N LEU A 34 -13.69 -6.42 -4.35
CA LEU A 34 -13.55 -6.97 -3.00
C LEU A 34 -12.69 -8.25 -2.97
N ALA A 35 -12.82 -9.11 -3.97
CA ALA A 35 -11.94 -10.28 -4.11
C ALA A 35 -10.47 -9.87 -4.35
N ALA A 36 -10.23 -8.86 -5.21
CA ALA A 36 -8.89 -8.33 -5.43
C ALA A 36 -8.33 -7.66 -4.15
N ALA A 37 -9.14 -6.96 -3.39
CA ALA A 37 -8.76 -6.39 -2.09
C ALA A 37 -8.32 -7.48 -1.09
N ALA A 38 -9.02 -8.62 -1.02
CA ALA A 38 -8.62 -9.76 -0.20
C ALA A 38 -7.28 -10.38 -0.63
N LEU A 39 -6.96 -10.29 -1.92
CA LEU A 39 -5.80 -10.93 -2.55
C LEU A 39 -4.65 -9.96 -2.86
N HIS A 40 -4.76 -8.69 -2.49
CA HIS A 40 -3.88 -7.61 -2.98
C HIS A 40 -2.38 -7.89 -2.78
N ASP A 41 -2.01 -8.57 -1.71
CA ASP A 41 -0.62 -8.91 -1.36
C ASP A 41 -0.17 -10.32 -1.77
N VAL A 42 -1.09 -11.17 -2.31
CA VAL A 42 -0.80 -12.60 -2.52
C VAL A 42 0.32 -12.86 -3.52
N MET A 43 0.49 -12.00 -4.53
CA MET A 43 1.59 -12.10 -5.48
C MET A 43 2.94 -11.86 -4.83
N GLU A 44 3.02 -10.88 -3.91
CA GLU A 44 4.26 -10.53 -3.21
C GLU A 44 4.60 -11.52 -2.10
N ASP A 45 3.60 -11.93 -1.31
CA ASP A 45 3.80 -12.72 -0.10
C ASP A 45 3.84 -14.23 -0.36
N CYS A 46 3.09 -14.70 -1.37
CA CYS A 46 2.97 -16.13 -1.69
C CYS A 46 3.64 -16.51 -3.01
N GLY A 47 4.09 -15.54 -3.83
CA GLY A 47 4.69 -15.80 -5.12
C GLY A 47 3.73 -16.38 -6.16
N ILE A 48 2.41 -16.17 -5.98
CA ILE A 48 1.39 -16.63 -6.92
C ILE A 48 1.38 -15.68 -8.12
N GLY A 49 1.57 -16.23 -9.32
CA GLY A 49 1.63 -15.45 -10.54
C GLY A 49 0.25 -15.08 -11.10
N PHE A 50 0.26 -14.18 -12.10
CA PHE A 50 -0.95 -13.70 -12.79
C PHE A 50 -1.78 -14.84 -13.39
N ASP A 51 -1.14 -15.84 -14.02
CA ASP A 51 -1.85 -16.95 -14.69
C ASP A 51 -2.61 -17.83 -13.68
N GLU A 52 -2.05 -18.06 -12.51
CA GLU A 52 -2.71 -18.83 -11.48
C GLU A 52 -3.89 -18.06 -10.87
N LEU A 53 -3.71 -16.76 -10.61
CA LEU A 53 -4.80 -15.89 -10.17
C LEU A 53 -5.92 -15.81 -11.19
N SER A 54 -5.57 -15.66 -12.48
CA SER A 54 -6.55 -15.61 -13.57
C SER A 54 -7.36 -16.88 -13.67
N ARG A 55 -6.73 -18.05 -13.55
CA ARG A 55 -7.44 -19.34 -13.56
C ARG A 55 -8.39 -19.52 -12.39
N ARG A 56 -8.02 -19.03 -11.19
CA ARG A 56 -8.80 -19.22 -9.95
C ARG A 56 -9.89 -18.18 -9.76
N PHE A 57 -9.61 -16.91 -10.10
CA PHE A 57 -10.46 -15.76 -9.75
C PHE A 57 -10.89 -14.92 -10.95
N GLY A 58 -10.42 -15.26 -12.15
CA GLY A 58 -10.71 -14.53 -13.39
C GLY A 58 -9.70 -13.41 -13.68
N VAL A 59 -9.60 -13.05 -14.96
CA VAL A 59 -8.61 -12.11 -15.50
C VAL A 59 -8.71 -10.72 -14.84
N ARG A 60 -9.94 -10.24 -14.58
CA ARG A 60 -10.14 -8.91 -13.98
C ARG A 60 -9.61 -8.83 -12.56
N VAL A 61 -9.87 -9.84 -11.71
CA VAL A 61 -9.35 -9.91 -10.35
C VAL A 61 -7.82 -9.98 -10.39
N ALA A 62 -7.26 -10.87 -11.23
CA ALA A 62 -5.80 -10.99 -11.38
C ALA A 62 -5.16 -9.68 -11.85
N GLY A 63 -5.80 -8.94 -12.77
CA GLY A 63 -5.35 -7.64 -13.26
C GLY A 63 -5.31 -6.58 -12.15
N LEU A 64 -6.36 -6.51 -11.32
CA LEU A 64 -6.41 -5.59 -10.17
C LEU A 64 -5.32 -5.91 -9.15
N VAL A 65 -5.14 -7.18 -8.79
CA VAL A 65 -4.06 -7.62 -7.87
C VAL A 65 -2.69 -7.30 -8.44
N CYS A 66 -2.47 -7.54 -9.74
CA CYS A 66 -1.20 -7.25 -10.40
C CYS A 66 -0.84 -5.75 -10.33
N GLN A 67 -1.83 -4.85 -10.44
CA GLN A 67 -1.61 -3.41 -10.32
C GLN A 67 -1.21 -2.97 -8.90
N GLU A 68 -1.64 -3.69 -7.87
CA GLU A 68 -1.21 -3.42 -6.49
C GLU A 68 0.17 -4.04 -6.18
N SER A 69 0.53 -5.11 -6.88
CA SER A 69 1.74 -5.89 -6.60
C SER A 69 2.99 -5.27 -7.19
N GLN A 70 4.10 -5.40 -6.48
CA GLN A 70 5.43 -4.98 -6.92
C GLN A 70 6.40 -6.15 -6.83
N GLN A 71 6.89 -6.59 -7.98
CA GLN A 71 7.96 -7.58 -8.01
C GLN A 71 9.31 -6.86 -8.10
N TYR A 72 9.95 -6.65 -6.96
CA TYR A 72 11.33 -6.18 -6.89
C TYR A 72 12.20 -7.25 -6.25
N SER A 73 13.27 -7.63 -6.97
CA SER A 73 14.36 -8.41 -6.42
C SER A 73 15.35 -7.50 -5.68
N GLY A 74 15.90 -7.95 -4.56
CA GLY A 74 16.94 -7.26 -3.81
C GLY A 74 16.59 -6.94 -2.37
N ASP A 75 17.49 -6.24 -1.69
CA ASP A 75 17.35 -5.85 -0.30
C ASP A 75 16.17 -4.88 -0.12
N PRO A 76 15.22 -5.17 0.80
CA PRO A 76 14.08 -4.29 1.09
C PRO A 76 14.47 -2.86 1.49
N CYS A 77 15.61 -2.66 2.15
CA CYS A 77 16.10 -1.33 2.51
C CYS A 77 16.54 -0.55 1.27
N GLN A 78 17.30 -1.17 0.37
CA GLN A 78 17.83 -0.55 -0.84
C GLN A 78 16.74 -0.28 -1.87
N THR A 79 15.74 -1.16 -1.97
CA THR A 79 14.64 -1.03 -2.93
C THR A 79 13.48 -0.18 -2.41
N TRP A 80 13.51 0.31 -1.17
CA TRP A 80 12.38 1.00 -0.54
C TRP A 80 11.92 2.22 -1.34
N ASN A 81 12.86 3.10 -1.72
CA ASN A 81 12.57 4.33 -2.46
C ASN A 81 11.88 4.01 -3.78
N ARG A 82 12.46 3.12 -4.59
CA ARG A 82 11.91 2.72 -5.90
C ARG A 82 10.52 2.10 -5.77
N ARG A 83 10.32 1.22 -4.78
CA ARG A 83 9.01 0.60 -4.52
C ARG A 83 7.96 1.65 -4.15
N LYS A 84 8.29 2.59 -3.26
CA LYS A 84 7.34 3.62 -2.82
C LYS A 84 7.00 4.62 -3.91
N LEU A 85 7.99 5.05 -4.70
CA LEU A 85 7.75 5.85 -5.92
C LEU A 85 6.82 5.12 -6.90
N GLY A 86 7.09 3.84 -7.17
CA GLY A 86 6.24 3.01 -8.04
C GLY A 86 4.81 2.91 -7.53
N THR A 87 4.59 2.74 -6.21
CA THR A 87 3.24 2.75 -5.63
C THR A 87 2.54 4.09 -5.86
N VAL A 88 3.19 5.21 -5.56
CA VAL A 88 2.59 6.54 -5.74
C VAL A 88 2.22 6.77 -7.21
N ARG A 89 3.11 6.45 -8.15
CA ARG A 89 2.85 6.57 -9.60
C ARG A 89 1.63 5.72 -10.04
N ARG A 90 1.51 4.48 -9.55
CA ARG A 90 0.36 3.61 -9.84
C ARG A 90 -0.95 4.14 -9.26
N ILE A 91 -0.93 4.65 -8.03
CA ILE A 91 -2.11 5.29 -7.43
C ILE A 91 -2.56 6.48 -8.29
N CYS A 92 -1.62 7.34 -8.70
CA CYS A 92 -1.95 8.51 -9.54
C CYS A 92 -2.54 8.10 -10.90
N ALA A 93 -1.99 7.07 -11.54
CA ALA A 93 -2.42 6.59 -12.86
C ALA A 93 -3.56 5.58 -12.83
N GLY A 94 -3.88 5.04 -11.66
CA GLY A 94 -4.84 3.95 -11.49
C GLY A 94 -6.29 4.36 -11.74
N CYS A 95 -7.11 3.39 -12.16
CA CYS A 95 -8.55 3.57 -12.26
C CYS A 95 -9.20 3.56 -10.85
N ARG A 96 -10.48 3.95 -10.78
CA ARG A 96 -11.22 3.98 -9.51
C ARG A 96 -11.16 2.67 -8.73
N ALA A 97 -11.25 1.52 -9.40
CA ALA A 97 -11.21 0.21 -8.74
C ALA A 97 -9.87 -0.05 -8.02
N THR A 98 -8.74 0.24 -8.68
CA THR A 98 -7.42 0.12 -8.06
C THR A 98 -7.22 1.15 -6.95
N LYS A 99 -7.69 2.38 -7.11
CA LYS A 99 -7.65 3.41 -6.06
C LYS A 99 -8.44 3.01 -4.82
N ILE A 100 -9.58 2.31 -4.97
CA ILE A 100 -10.36 1.76 -3.84
C ILE A 100 -9.52 0.74 -3.07
N ILE A 101 -8.84 -0.19 -3.75
CA ILE A 101 -7.99 -1.20 -3.11
C ILE A 101 -6.80 -0.52 -2.42
N ALA A 102 -6.14 0.41 -3.12
CA ALA A 102 -5.03 1.17 -2.56
C ALA A 102 -5.44 1.97 -1.31
N LEU A 103 -6.63 2.62 -1.32
CA LEU A 103 -7.16 3.31 -0.14
C LEU A 103 -7.36 2.35 1.02
N GLY A 104 -7.99 1.20 0.77
CA GLY A 104 -8.18 0.16 1.79
C GLY A 104 -6.88 -0.29 2.45
N ASP A 105 -5.85 -0.59 1.64
CA ASP A 105 -4.52 -0.97 2.13
C ASP A 105 -3.86 0.16 2.93
N LYS A 106 -3.85 1.39 2.38
CA LYS A 106 -3.19 2.52 3.06
C LYS A 106 -3.89 2.90 4.35
N LEU A 107 -5.21 2.87 4.40
CA LEU A 107 -5.97 3.16 5.61
C LEU A 107 -5.76 2.08 6.68
N SER A 108 -5.82 0.79 6.33
CA SER A 108 -5.52 -0.29 7.28
C SER A 108 -4.11 -0.16 7.86
N ASN A 109 -3.13 0.12 7.00
CA ASN A 109 -1.75 0.34 7.43
C ASN A 109 -1.62 1.57 8.35
N MET A 110 -2.28 2.70 8.02
CA MET A 110 -2.23 3.92 8.84
C MET A 110 -2.91 3.77 10.19
N ARG A 111 -4.01 3.01 10.28
CA ARG A 111 -4.62 2.64 11.55
C ARG A 111 -3.66 1.87 12.45
N ALA A 112 -2.91 0.93 11.88
CA ALA A 112 -1.90 0.17 12.63
C ALA A 112 -0.73 1.08 13.06
N ILE A 113 -0.22 1.93 12.17
CA ILE A 113 0.85 2.89 12.46
C ILE A 113 0.41 3.87 13.55
N SER A 114 -0.79 4.42 13.47
CA SER A 114 -1.31 5.36 14.46
C SER A 114 -1.42 4.71 15.84
N ARG A 115 -1.93 3.48 15.94
CA ARG A 115 -1.97 2.73 17.20
C ARG A 115 -0.57 2.51 17.79
N ASP A 116 0.37 2.09 16.94
CA ASP A 116 1.75 1.87 17.38
C ASP A 116 2.44 3.19 17.77
N PHE A 117 2.16 4.29 17.06
CA PHE A 117 2.70 5.61 17.37
C PHE A 117 2.17 6.16 18.70
N ILE A 118 0.89 5.95 18.99
CA ILE A 118 0.31 6.33 20.30
C ILE A 118 0.96 5.52 21.43
N ARG A 119 1.27 4.26 21.23
CA ARG A 119 1.87 3.38 22.25
C ARG A 119 3.36 3.61 22.46
N ASP A 120 4.13 3.69 21.36
CA ASP A 120 5.59 3.60 21.34
C ASP A 120 6.26 4.93 20.91
N GLY A 121 5.50 5.93 20.48
CA GLY A 121 6.04 7.19 19.96
C GLY A 121 6.95 7.00 18.74
N GLU A 122 7.98 7.83 18.62
CA GLU A 122 8.97 7.80 17.54
C GLU A 122 9.73 6.46 17.43
N ALA A 123 9.87 5.74 18.54
CA ALA A 123 10.58 4.46 18.57
C ALA A 123 9.95 3.40 17.67
N MET A 124 8.65 3.53 17.34
CA MET A 124 7.99 2.57 16.44
C MET A 124 8.62 2.54 15.04
N PHE A 125 9.17 3.67 14.55
CA PHE A 125 9.79 3.73 13.22
C PHE A 125 11.06 2.87 13.11
N GLN A 126 11.70 2.51 14.23
CA GLN A 126 12.83 1.58 14.24
C GLN A 126 12.44 0.12 13.88
N LYS A 127 11.15 -0.19 13.89
CA LYS A 127 10.62 -1.52 13.47
C LYS A 127 10.55 -1.69 11.96
N PHE A 128 10.62 -0.59 11.18
CA PHE A 128 10.55 -0.64 9.73
C PHE A 128 11.95 -0.79 9.10
N HIS A 129 12.00 -1.25 7.86
CA HIS A 129 13.24 -1.22 7.06
C HIS A 129 13.71 0.20 6.72
N GLN A 130 12.78 1.14 6.64
CA GLN A 130 13.05 2.57 6.54
C GLN A 130 12.81 3.21 7.90
N HIS A 131 13.84 3.72 8.54
CA HIS A 131 13.76 4.31 9.88
C HIS A 131 13.43 5.81 9.86
N ASP A 132 13.65 6.49 8.72
CA ASP A 132 13.42 7.94 8.61
C ASP A 132 11.92 8.23 8.45
N LYS A 133 11.33 8.80 9.51
CA LYS A 133 9.92 9.20 9.58
C LYS A 133 9.54 10.18 8.45
N ARG A 134 10.46 11.05 8.00
CA ARG A 134 10.22 12.03 6.93
C ARG A 134 9.92 11.35 5.59
N ARG A 135 10.55 10.20 5.31
CA ARG A 135 10.29 9.38 4.11
C ARG A 135 8.92 8.71 4.19
N HIS A 136 8.51 8.26 5.36
CA HIS A 136 7.14 7.76 5.58
C HIS A 136 6.11 8.87 5.42
N ALA A 137 6.37 10.07 5.95
CA ALA A 137 5.51 11.25 5.77
C ALA A 137 5.31 11.58 4.29
N TRP A 138 6.40 11.64 3.50
CA TRP A 138 6.32 11.82 2.06
C TRP A 138 5.44 10.73 1.40
N TYR A 139 5.68 9.48 1.72
CA TYR A 139 4.97 8.36 1.10
C TYR A 139 3.47 8.42 1.34
N TYR A 140 3.05 8.53 2.60
CA TYR A 140 1.63 8.52 2.94
C TYR A 140 0.92 9.78 2.46
N ARG A 141 1.52 10.95 2.56
CA ARG A 141 0.96 12.19 2.01
C ARG A 141 0.81 12.12 0.49
N SER A 142 1.78 11.58 -0.22
CA SER A 142 1.70 11.39 -1.67
C SER A 142 0.60 10.40 -2.08
N CYS A 143 0.45 9.29 -1.34
CA CYS A 143 -0.65 8.35 -1.57
C CYS A 143 -2.01 9.01 -1.33
N THR A 144 -2.19 9.71 -0.21
CA THR A 144 -3.43 10.43 0.14
C THR A 144 -3.79 11.47 -0.91
N ALA A 145 -2.82 12.26 -1.38
CA ALA A 145 -3.00 13.24 -2.46
C ALA A 145 -3.41 12.58 -3.78
N GLY A 146 -2.78 11.45 -4.16
CA GLY A 146 -3.11 10.73 -5.40
C GLY A 146 -4.51 10.10 -5.41
N LEU A 147 -5.07 9.81 -4.22
CA LEU A 147 -6.41 9.26 -4.06
C LEU A 147 -7.50 10.34 -4.03
N LYS A 148 -7.15 11.60 -3.72
CA LYS A 148 -8.10 12.69 -3.42
C LYS A 148 -9.09 12.96 -4.54
N SER A 149 -8.65 12.97 -5.78
CA SER A 149 -9.48 13.37 -6.93
C SER A 149 -10.73 12.51 -7.11
N GLU A 150 -10.67 11.23 -6.73
CA GLU A 150 -11.77 10.28 -6.93
C GLU A 150 -12.44 9.82 -5.63
N LEU A 151 -11.74 9.90 -4.50
CA LEU A 151 -12.17 9.32 -3.23
C LEU A 151 -12.19 10.34 -2.08
N GLY A 152 -11.80 11.60 -2.32
CA GLY A 152 -11.65 12.64 -1.29
C GLY A 152 -12.92 12.96 -0.51
N ASP A 153 -14.10 12.73 -1.09
CA ASP A 153 -15.39 12.96 -0.42
C ASP A 153 -15.84 11.76 0.42
N THR A 154 -15.05 10.66 0.43
CA THR A 154 -15.41 9.44 1.17
C THR A 154 -14.94 9.49 2.62
N PRO A 155 -15.71 8.95 3.59
CA PRO A 155 -15.26 8.85 4.98
C PRO A 155 -13.93 8.10 5.15
N ALA A 156 -13.69 7.06 4.33
CA ALA A 156 -12.44 6.29 4.38
C ALA A 156 -11.22 7.13 3.97
N TRP A 157 -11.35 8.00 2.97
CA TRP A 157 -10.27 8.90 2.58
C TRP A 157 -10.04 9.98 3.65
N GLN A 158 -11.10 10.54 4.21
CA GLN A 158 -11.02 11.55 5.26
C GLN A 158 -10.32 11.00 6.50
N GLU A 159 -10.65 9.76 6.91
CA GLU A 159 -9.96 9.07 8.01
C GLU A 159 -8.47 8.87 7.69
N LEU A 160 -8.12 8.46 6.46
CA LEU A 160 -6.72 8.34 6.05
C LEU A 160 -5.98 9.66 6.16
N ASP A 161 -6.58 10.75 5.67
CA ASP A 161 -5.98 12.09 5.70
C ASP A 161 -5.76 12.58 7.14
N GLU A 162 -6.75 12.37 8.02
CA GLU A 162 -6.64 12.68 9.46
C GLU A 162 -5.51 11.90 10.13
N LEU A 163 -5.45 10.59 9.93
CA LEU A 163 -4.41 9.75 10.53
C LEU A 163 -3.01 10.13 10.05
N VAL A 164 -2.87 10.45 8.74
CA VAL A 164 -1.62 10.95 8.17
C VAL A 164 -1.24 12.29 8.78
N GLY A 165 -2.22 13.21 8.95
CA GLY A 165 -2.02 14.47 9.64
C GLY A 165 -1.53 14.28 11.08
N GLN A 166 -2.21 13.44 11.86
CA GLN A 166 -1.89 13.20 13.28
C GLN A 166 -0.50 12.57 13.48
N VAL A 167 -0.15 11.54 12.71
CA VAL A 167 1.12 10.82 12.88
C VAL A 167 2.32 11.64 12.40
N PHE A 168 2.12 12.44 11.34
CA PHE A 168 3.20 13.19 10.69
C PHE A 168 3.09 14.71 10.90
N ASP A 169 2.35 15.16 11.93
CA ASP A 169 2.28 16.58 12.28
C ASP A 169 3.68 17.17 12.53
N GLY A 170 3.93 18.36 11.99
CA GLY A 170 5.23 19.04 12.10
C GLY A 170 6.40 18.34 11.39
N VAL A 171 6.20 17.17 10.75
CA VAL A 171 7.26 16.43 10.07
C VAL A 171 7.41 16.92 8.64
N GLU A 172 8.61 17.37 8.27
CA GLU A 172 8.95 17.68 6.88
C GLU A 172 8.95 16.41 6.03
N SER A 173 8.42 16.49 4.79
CA SER A 173 8.42 15.37 3.85
C SER A 173 9.76 15.27 3.12
N LEU A 174 10.39 14.09 3.14
CA LEU A 174 11.62 13.80 2.40
C LEU A 174 11.32 12.85 1.24
N ALA A 175 11.19 13.39 0.03
CA ALA A 175 11.01 12.61 -1.18
C ALA A 175 12.26 11.76 -1.49
N PRO A 176 12.09 10.57 -2.10
CA PRO A 176 13.23 9.83 -2.68
C PRO A 176 13.86 10.61 -3.83
N ASP A 177 15.19 10.53 -3.95
CA ASP A 177 15.91 11.08 -5.09
C ASP A 177 15.56 10.32 -6.37
N GLU A 178 15.16 11.02 -7.42
CA GLU A 178 14.79 10.42 -8.73
C GLU A 178 15.98 9.69 -9.39
N GLN A 179 17.21 10.04 -9.04
CA GLN A 179 18.44 9.44 -9.57
C GLN A 179 18.74 8.03 -9.03
N SER A 180 17.98 7.51 -8.08
CA SER A 180 18.10 6.11 -7.64
C SER A 180 17.50 5.10 -8.62
N GLU A 181 17.12 5.50 -9.82
CA GLU A 181 16.54 4.67 -10.89
C GLU A 181 17.58 3.99 -11.82
N GLY A 182 18.88 4.00 -11.48
CA GLY A 182 19.94 3.37 -12.26
C GLY A 182 19.89 1.85 -12.17
N GLY A 183 19.25 1.19 -13.13
CA GLY A 183 19.37 -0.25 -13.35
C GLY A 183 18.09 -0.99 -13.73
N GLU A 184 18.00 -1.33 -15.03
CA GLU A 184 17.08 -2.29 -15.64
C GLU A 184 15.61 -1.90 -15.81
N THR A 185 15.34 -1.23 -16.93
CA THR A 185 14.06 -1.31 -17.63
C THR A 185 13.85 -2.72 -18.15
N GLY A 186 13.23 -3.58 -17.33
CA GLY A 186 12.65 -4.83 -17.82
C GLY A 186 11.43 -4.49 -18.68
N ALA A 187 11.57 -4.59 -19.99
CA ALA A 187 10.52 -4.45 -20.97
C ALA A 187 9.41 -5.46 -20.67
N TYR A 188 8.24 -5.00 -20.30
CA TYR A 188 7.02 -5.77 -20.45
C TYR A 188 6.48 -5.48 -21.85
N ALA A 189 6.83 -6.36 -22.81
CA ALA A 189 6.05 -6.53 -24.02
C ALA A 189 4.77 -7.32 -23.68
N VAL A 190 3.68 -6.86 -24.20
CA VAL A 190 2.29 -7.29 -24.19
C VAL A 190 2.10 -8.80 -24.24
#